data_6599d21e234ce8ac997afec113ac3532
#
_entry.id   6599d21e234ce8ac997afec113ac3532
#
_cell.length_a   1.000
_cell.length_b   1.000
_cell.length_c   1.000
_cell.angle_alpha   90.00
_cell.angle_beta   90.00
_cell.angle_gamma   90.00
#
_symmetry.space_group_name_H-M   'P 1'
#
loop_
_entity.id
_entity.type
_entity.pdbx_description
1 polymer ?
#
loop_
_entity_poly.entity_id
_entity_poly.type
_entity_poly.pdbx_seq_one_letter_code
_entity_poly.pdbx_strand_id
1 'polypeptide(L)'
;MAFEDQRTTVYKVNPEHPESETLPTLRTEELLLNMGPQHPSTHGVLKVILELEGERLVKSTPVMGYLHRGVEKLAEDGTYHQFIPHTDRLDYVCAMYNNFAYCRAVEKLLNLQVPERAEYLRTIVAEVQRIIGHQFWLSAQA
;
A
#
# COMPACT_ATOMS: atom_id res chain seq x y z
N MET A 1 -28.19 1.61 12.54
CA MET A 1 -27.20 0.53 12.54
C MET A 1 -26.23 0.85 13.64
N ALA A 2 -26.30 0.14 14.75
CA ALA A 2 -25.43 0.34 15.90
C ALA A 2 -24.06 -0.26 15.57
N PHE A 3 -23.01 0.53 15.79
CA PHE A 3 -21.64 0.02 15.79
C PHE A 3 -21.50 -0.81 17.06
N GLU A 4 -21.41 -2.12 16.94
CA GLU A 4 -21.04 -2.99 18.04
C GLU A 4 -19.59 -2.71 18.42
N ASP A 5 -19.43 -2.24 19.66
CA ASP A 5 -18.18 -1.98 20.34
C ASP A 5 -17.43 -3.32 20.53
N GLN A 6 -16.44 -3.60 19.68
CA GLN A 6 -15.58 -4.78 19.82
C GLN A 6 -14.60 -4.53 20.97
N ARG A 7 -15.05 -4.84 22.19
CA ARG A 7 -14.23 -4.80 23.39
C ARG A 7 -13.14 -5.86 23.31
N THR A 8 -11.96 -5.45 23.65
CA THR A 8 -10.80 -6.29 23.92
C THR A 8 -11.20 -7.44 24.85
N THR A 9 -11.16 -8.66 24.36
CA THR A 9 -11.52 -9.84 25.17
C THR A 9 -10.38 -10.11 26.15
N VAL A 10 -10.67 -9.91 27.43
CA VAL A 10 -9.73 -10.21 28.52
C VAL A 10 -9.67 -11.74 28.70
N TYR A 11 -8.47 -12.29 28.71
CA TYR A 11 -8.24 -13.72 28.97
C TYR A 11 -8.83 -14.14 30.31
N LYS A 12 -9.81 -15.06 30.31
CA LYS A 12 -10.29 -15.71 31.52
C LYS A 12 -9.45 -16.96 31.77
N VAL A 13 -8.58 -16.90 32.77
CA VAL A 13 -7.92 -18.08 33.31
C VAL A 13 -8.99 -18.86 34.06
N ASN A 14 -9.22 -20.11 33.70
CA ASN A 14 -10.17 -20.99 34.42
C ASN A 14 -9.51 -21.47 35.72
N PRO A 15 -10.03 -21.10 36.92
CA PRO A 15 -9.39 -21.39 38.20
C PRO A 15 -9.66 -22.85 38.71
N GLU A 16 -10.35 -23.67 37.96
CA GLU A 16 -10.82 -24.96 38.48
C GLU A 16 -9.88 -26.17 38.30
N HIS A 17 -8.71 -26.02 37.72
CA HIS A 17 -7.72 -27.11 37.60
C HIS A 17 -6.29 -26.65 37.90
N PRO A 18 -5.89 -26.59 39.19
CA PRO A 18 -4.54 -26.16 39.56
C PRO A 18 -3.44 -27.24 39.42
N GLU A 19 -3.74 -28.48 39.02
CA GLU A 19 -2.79 -29.60 39.11
C GLU A 19 -2.54 -30.39 37.81
N SER A 20 -2.83 -29.88 36.65
CA SER A 20 -2.35 -30.51 35.43
C SER A 20 -1.19 -29.70 34.86
N GLU A 21 0.01 -30.30 34.85
CA GLU A 21 1.21 -29.77 34.18
C GLU A 21 1.10 -29.73 32.62
N THR A 22 -0.09 -29.75 32.10
CA THR A 22 -0.35 -29.39 30.72
C THR A 22 -0.51 -27.89 30.66
N LEU A 23 0.48 -27.19 30.08
CA LEU A 23 0.37 -25.80 29.69
C LEU A 23 -1.03 -25.54 29.12
N PRO A 24 -1.76 -24.56 29.64
CA PRO A 24 -3.10 -24.26 29.12
C PRO A 24 -2.96 -24.03 27.62
N THR A 25 -3.67 -24.80 26.83
CA THR A 25 -3.76 -24.58 25.40
C THR A 25 -4.43 -23.20 25.25
N LEU A 26 -3.64 -22.18 25.00
CA LEU A 26 -4.12 -20.84 24.72
C LEU A 26 -5.02 -20.98 23.50
N ARG A 27 -6.34 -20.89 23.71
CA ARG A 27 -7.28 -20.76 22.61
C ARG A 27 -7.03 -19.38 22.01
N THR A 28 -6.36 -19.34 20.88
CA THR A 28 -6.25 -18.14 20.07
C THR A 28 -7.62 -17.85 19.49
N GLU A 29 -8.21 -16.74 19.90
CA GLU A 29 -9.43 -16.24 19.27
C GLU A 29 -9.08 -15.64 17.91
N GLU A 30 -9.95 -15.90 16.94
CA GLU A 30 -9.84 -15.28 15.63
C GLU A 30 -10.15 -13.78 15.77
N LEU A 31 -9.21 -12.93 15.37
CA LEU A 31 -9.38 -11.49 15.36
C LEU A 31 -9.54 -11.00 13.92
N LEU A 32 -10.62 -10.29 13.65
CA LEU A 32 -10.84 -9.60 12.40
C LEU A 32 -10.38 -8.14 12.54
N LEU A 33 -9.27 -7.79 11.89
CA LEU A 33 -8.69 -6.46 11.93
C LEU A 33 -8.92 -5.73 10.59
N ASN A 34 -9.51 -4.54 10.65
CA ASN A 34 -9.61 -3.65 9.50
C ASN A 34 -8.41 -2.70 9.45
N MET A 35 -7.50 -2.88 8.49
CA MET A 35 -6.45 -1.91 8.17
C MET A 35 -6.94 -0.95 7.10
N GLY A 36 -7.07 0.32 7.45
CA GLY A 36 -7.61 1.34 6.57
C GLY A 36 -9.15 1.46 6.61
N PRO A 37 -9.73 2.37 5.80
CA PRO A 37 -9.08 3.16 4.75
C PRO A 37 -8.16 4.28 5.25
N GLN A 38 -8.20 4.64 6.52
CA GLN A 38 -7.30 5.62 7.12
C GLN A 38 -6.39 4.91 8.14
N HIS A 39 -5.17 4.60 7.72
CA HIS A 39 -4.15 3.97 8.55
C HIS A 39 -2.77 4.38 8.04
N PRO A 40 -1.78 4.65 8.92
CA PRO A 40 -0.43 5.09 8.50
C PRO A 40 0.25 4.13 7.53
N SER A 41 0.08 2.82 7.71
CA SER A 41 0.70 1.80 6.86
C SER A 41 -0.01 1.54 5.52
N THR A 42 -1.18 2.14 5.29
CA THR A 42 -1.94 1.93 4.04
C THR A 42 -1.71 3.01 2.98
N HIS A 43 -0.87 3.99 3.24
CA HIS A 43 -0.48 5.06 2.31
C HIS A 43 -1.67 5.65 1.53
N GLY A 44 -2.61 6.25 2.25
CA GLY A 44 -3.83 6.81 1.68
C GLY A 44 -5.08 6.07 2.13
N VAL A 45 -5.88 5.58 1.19
CA VAL A 45 -7.20 5.00 1.47
C VAL A 45 -7.30 3.50 1.12
N LEU A 46 -6.20 2.79 1.07
CA LEU A 46 -6.21 1.34 0.91
C LEU A 46 -6.88 0.71 2.14
N LYS A 47 -7.82 -0.20 1.91
CA LYS A 47 -8.45 -1.00 2.96
C LYS A 47 -8.12 -2.46 2.77
N VAL A 48 -7.62 -3.09 3.83
CA VAL A 48 -7.37 -4.54 3.89
C VAL A 48 -8.02 -5.09 5.14
N ILE A 49 -8.76 -6.18 5.00
CA ILE A 49 -9.31 -6.94 6.12
C ILE A 49 -8.36 -8.09 6.41
N LEU A 50 -7.88 -8.15 7.65
CA LEU A 50 -6.96 -9.18 8.12
C LEU A 50 -7.69 -10.13 9.07
N GLU A 51 -7.55 -11.42 8.85
CA GLU A 51 -7.98 -12.48 9.76
C GLU A 51 -6.74 -12.99 10.49
N LEU A 52 -6.70 -12.81 11.81
CA LEU A 52 -5.56 -13.14 12.67
C LEU A 52 -5.94 -14.23 13.67
N GLU A 53 -5.03 -15.16 13.89
CA GLU A 53 -5.02 -16.10 15.02
C GLU A 53 -3.90 -15.70 15.98
N GLY A 54 -4.22 -14.93 17.02
CA GLY A 54 -3.20 -14.29 17.84
C GLY A 54 -2.35 -13.32 16.99
N GLU A 55 -1.05 -13.57 16.89
CA GLU A 55 -0.13 -12.78 16.05
C GLU A 55 0.04 -13.33 14.62
N ARG A 56 -0.56 -14.48 14.32
CA ARG A 56 -0.43 -15.13 13.02
C ARG A 56 -1.48 -14.61 12.05
N LEU A 57 -1.02 -14.08 10.90
CA LEU A 57 -1.91 -13.73 9.80
C LEU A 57 -2.40 -14.99 9.09
N VAL A 58 -3.71 -15.25 9.14
CA VAL A 58 -4.35 -16.40 8.48
C VAL A 58 -4.77 -16.02 7.06
N LYS A 59 -5.39 -14.82 6.92
CA LYS A 59 -5.87 -14.37 5.63
C LYS A 59 -5.85 -12.86 5.53
N SER A 60 -5.61 -12.34 4.32
CA SER A 60 -5.74 -10.93 3.99
C SER A 60 -6.67 -10.75 2.79
N THR A 61 -7.65 -9.87 2.93
CA THR A 61 -8.63 -9.58 1.89
C THR A 61 -8.59 -8.09 1.56
N PRO A 62 -8.04 -7.67 0.41
CA PRO A 62 -8.09 -6.28 -0.02
C PRO A 62 -9.51 -5.91 -0.43
N VAL A 63 -9.98 -4.75 0.03
CA VAL A 63 -11.29 -4.20 -0.34
C VAL A 63 -11.10 -3.20 -1.46
N MET A 64 -11.54 -3.58 -2.66
CA MET A 64 -11.41 -2.74 -3.85
C MET A 64 -12.43 -1.59 -3.84
N GLY A 65 -12.08 -0.48 -4.48
CA GLY A 65 -12.95 0.68 -4.68
C GLY A 65 -12.50 1.95 -3.97
N TYR A 66 -11.89 1.86 -2.80
CA TYR A 66 -11.43 3.05 -2.06
C TYR A 66 -10.36 3.88 -2.81
N LEU A 67 -9.53 3.22 -3.63
CA LEU A 67 -8.51 3.85 -4.47
C LEU A 67 -8.89 3.91 -5.96
N HIS A 68 -10.10 3.51 -6.31
CA HIS A 68 -10.54 3.56 -7.69
C HIS A 68 -10.75 5.00 -8.15
N ARG A 69 -9.94 5.47 -9.09
CA ARG A 69 -9.95 6.83 -9.63
C ARG A 69 -10.29 6.90 -11.11
N GLY A 70 -10.62 5.77 -11.73
CA GLY A 70 -10.91 5.68 -13.16
C GLY A 70 -9.73 6.04 -14.05
N VAL A 71 -8.49 5.74 -13.61
CA VAL A 71 -7.25 6.17 -14.28
C VAL A 71 -7.18 5.65 -15.71
N GLU A 72 -7.60 4.41 -15.94
CA GLU A 72 -7.62 3.78 -17.26
C GLU A 72 -8.53 4.56 -18.21
N LYS A 73 -9.71 4.97 -17.75
CA LYS A 73 -10.65 5.74 -18.56
C LYS A 73 -10.13 7.14 -18.85
N LEU A 74 -9.49 7.79 -17.89
CA LEU A 74 -8.83 9.07 -18.10
C LEU A 74 -7.70 8.99 -19.12
N ALA A 75 -6.98 7.85 -19.16
CA ALA A 75 -5.95 7.62 -20.15
C ALA A 75 -6.50 7.47 -21.57
N GLU A 76 -7.70 6.87 -21.73
CA GLU A 76 -8.36 6.72 -23.02
C GLU A 76 -8.91 8.04 -23.55
N ASP A 77 -9.39 8.92 -22.68
CA ASP A 77 -10.06 10.19 -23.06
C ASP A 77 -9.08 11.28 -23.52
N GLY A 78 -7.76 11.12 -23.23
CA GLY A 78 -6.75 12.13 -23.50
C GLY A 78 -5.69 11.71 -24.49
N THR A 79 -4.77 12.63 -24.77
CA THR A 79 -3.54 12.34 -25.52
C THR A 79 -2.45 11.81 -24.58
N TYR A 80 -1.42 11.15 -25.13
CA TYR A 80 -0.29 10.66 -24.35
C TYR A 80 0.36 11.74 -23.48
N HIS A 81 0.49 12.98 -24.00
CA HIS A 81 1.06 14.09 -23.22
C HIS A 81 0.16 14.52 -22.06
N GLN A 82 -1.15 14.56 -22.29
CA GLN A 82 -2.12 14.94 -21.26
C GLN A 82 -2.22 13.93 -20.13
N PHE A 83 -1.83 12.68 -20.39
CA PHE A 83 -1.84 11.64 -19.37
C PHE A 83 -0.61 11.68 -18.43
N ILE A 84 0.51 12.28 -18.84
CA ILE A 84 1.74 12.36 -18.01
C ILE A 84 1.45 12.85 -16.59
N PRO A 85 0.70 13.96 -16.34
CA PRO A 85 0.40 14.41 -15.00
C PRO A 85 -0.43 13.42 -14.16
N HIS A 86 -1.16 12.52 -14.78
CA HIS A 86 -1.91 11.49 -14.05
C HIS A 86 -1.00 10.39 -13.49
N THR A 87 0.13 10.12 -14.17
CA THR A 87 1.09 9.12 -13.70
C THR A 87 1.82 9.55 -12.43
N ASP A 88 2.02 10.85 -12.19
CA ASP A 88 2.57 11.40 -10.93
C ASP A 88 1.79 10.91 -9.71
N ARG A 89 0.50 10.74 -9.86
CA ARG A 89 -0.45 10.47 -8.78
C ARG A 89 -0.73 8.99 -8.57
N LEU A 90 -0.04 8.10 -9.29
CA LEU A 90 -0.11 6.65 -9.08
C LEU A 90 0.62 6.27 -7.79
N ASP A 91 1.89 6.67 -7.72
CA ASP A 91 2.69 6.62 -6.50
C ASP A 91 3.29 8.02 -6.27
N TYR A 92 2.59 8.83 -5.48
CA TYR A 92 2.97 10.23 -5.27
C TYR A 92 4.30 10.42 -4.52
N VAL A 93 4.84 9.38 -3.89
CA VAL A 93 6.16 9.40 -3.26
C VAL A 93 7.26 9.22 -4.30
N CYS A 94 6.96 8.54 -5.42
CA CYS A 94 7.89 8.20 -6.49
C CYS A 94 7.45 8.75 -7.86
N ALA A 95 6.86 9.95 -7.89
CA ALA A 95 6.24 10.56 -9.07
C ALA A 95 7.14 10.56 -10.31
N MET A 96 8.41 10.94 -10.18
CA MET A 96 9.35 11.00 -11.30
C MET A 96 9.63 9.63 -11.94
N TYR A 97 9.60 8.56 -11.15
CA TYR A 97 9.74 7.20 -11.69
C TYR A 97 8.52 6.77 -12.49
N ASN A 98 7.31 7.13 -12.03
CA ASN A 98 6.08 6.84 -12.74
C ASN A 98 6.08 7.53 -14.12
N ASN A 99 6.41 8.82 -14.15
CA ASN A 99 6.53 9.57 -15.40
C ASN A 99 7.60 8.99 -16.31
N PHE A 100 8.76 8.66 -15.77
CA PHE A 100 9.86 8.11 -16.52
C PHE A 100 9.49 6.77 -17.16
N ALA A 101 8.87 5.88 -16.40
CA ALA A 101 8.42 4.58 -16.91
C ALA A 101 7.38 4.74 -18.03
N TYR A 102 6.40 5.63 -17.82
CA TYR A 102 5.38 5.92 -18.82
C TYR A 102 5.96 6.53 -20.09
N CYS A 103 6.79 7.57 -19.97
CA CYS A 103 7.43 8.20 -21.12
C CYS A 103 8.28 7.20 -21.92
N ARG A 104 9.06 6.35 -21.26
CA ARG A 104 9.85 5.31 -21.92
C ARG A 104 9.00 4.30 -22.66
N ALA A 105 7.84 3.92 -22.11
CA ALA A 105 6.90 3.03 -22.78
C ALA A 105 6.34 3.65 -24.07
N VAL A 106 5.94 4.93 -24.01
CA VAL A 106 5.44 5.68 -25.18
C VAL A 106 6.54 5.90 -26.22
N GLU A 107 7.74 6.30 -25.82
CA GLU A 107 8.88 6.48 -26.70
C GLU A 107 9.25 5.18 -27.44
N LYS A 108 9.21 4.05 -26.72
CA LYS A 108 9.44 2.74 -27.32
C LYS A 108 8.35 2.36 -28.33
N LEU A 109 7.08 2.67 -28.00
CA LEU A 109 5.94 2.44 -28.88
C LEU A 109 6.07 3.25 -30.20
N LEU A 110 6.52 4.51 -30.08
CA LEU A 110 6.70 5.42 -31.20
C LEU A 110 8.05 5.25 -31.91
N ASN A 111 8.92 4.39 -31.41
CA ASN A 111 10.30 4.20 -31.87
C ASN A 111 11.12 5.51 -31.93
N LEU A 112 10.93 6.36 -30.92
CA LEU A 112 11.63 7.63 -30.82
C LEU A 112 13.06 7.43 -30.29
N GLN A 113 14.01 8.13 -30.94
CA GLN A 113 15.39 8.18 -30.47
C GLN A 113 15.55 9.37 -29.53
N VAL A 114 15.79 9.10 -28.27
CA VAL A 114 15.98 10.14 -27.24
C VAL A 114 17.46 10.54 -27.24
N PRO A 115 17.78 11.85 -27.19
CA PRO A 115 19.18 12.32 -27.09
C PRO A 115 19.83 11.83 -25.79
N GLU A 116 21.10 11.44 -25.86
CA GLU A 116 21.87 10.92 -24.72
C GLU A 116 21.85 11.87 -23.52
N ARG A 117 21.97 13.18 -23.76
CA ARG A 117 21.84 14.18 -22.68
C ARG A 117 20.53 14.11 -21.94
N ALA A 118 19.42 13.84 -22.61
CA ALA A 118 18.11 13.72 -21.98
C ALA A 118 18.05 12.46 -21.09
N GLU A 119 18.66 11.35 -21.53
CA GLU A 119 18.74 10.11 -20.73
C GLU A 119 19.53 10.33 -19.42
N TYR A 120 20.67 11.03 -19.49
CA TYR A 120 21.43 11.38 -18.28
C TYR A 120 20.63 12.27 -17.33
N LEU A 121 19.95 13.29 -17.83
CA LEU A 121 19.15 14.19 -17.00
C LEU A 121 17.99 13.45 -16.33
N ARG A 122 17.30 12.57 -17.06
CA ARG A 122 16.23 11.72 -16.52
C ARG A 122 16.75 10.80 -15.42
N THR A 123 17.90 10.18 -15.64
CA THR A 123 18.52 9.30 -14.64
C THR A 123 18.89 10.07 -13.37
N ILE A 124 19.48 11.25 -13.50
CA ILE A 124 19.83 12.10 -12.35
C ILE A 124 18.56 12.44 -11.53
N VAL A 125 17.51 12.90 -12.20
CA VAL A 125 16.26 13.27 -11.53
C VAL A 125 15.61 12.05 -10.86
N ALA A 126 15.62 10.89 -11.53
CA ALA A 126 15.10 9.64 -10.97
C ALA A 126 15.87 9.23 -9.71
N GLU A 127 17.21 9.31 -9.70
CA GLU A 127 18.00 8.95 -8.52
C GLU A 127 17.83 9.95 -7.36
N VAL A 128 17.66 11.23 -7.65
CA VAL A 128 17.28 12.22 -6.62
C VAL A 128 15.92 11.87 -6.02
N GLN A 129 14.94 11.51 -6.85
CA GLN A 129 13.63 11.05 -6.38
C GLN A 129 13.74 9.78 -5.52
N ARG A 130 14.63 8.86 -5.85
CA ARG A 130 14.90 7.67 -5.04
C ARG A 130 15.38 8.04 -3.64
N ILE A 131 16.31 8.98 -3.54
CA ILE A 131 16.81 9.48 -2.26
C ILE A 131 15.68 10.08 -1.44
N ILE A 132 14.81 10.89 -2.05
CA ILE A 132 13.64 11.48 -1.39
C ILE A 132 12.70 10.39 -0.87
N GLY A 133 12.37 9.40 -1.70
CA GLY A 133 11.51 8.28 -1.31
C GLY A 133 12.07 7.48 -0.14
N HIS A 134 13.38 7.21 -0.14
CA HIS A 134 14.05 6.51 0.97
C HIS A 134 14.05 7.35 2.26
N GLN A 135 14.30 8.64 2.17
CA GLN A 135 14.25 9.53 3.33
C GLN A 135 12.84 9.62 3.92
N PHE A 136 11.82 9.71 3.06
CA PHE A 136 10.42 9.70 3.48
C PHE A 136 10.06 8.39 4.19
N TRP A 137 10.42 7.26 3.60
CA TRP A 137 10.18 5.95 4.21
C TRP A 137 10.89 5.83 5.58
N LEU A 138 12.16 6.21 5.64
CA LEU A 138 12.93 6.14 6.88
C LEU A 138 12.32 7.03 7.98
N SER A 139 11.87 8.24 7.63
CA SER A 139 11.21 9.15 8.57
C SER A 139 9.88 8.61 9.11
N ALA A 140 9.18 7.79 8.35
CA ALA A 140 7.93 7.16 8.77
C ALA A 140 8.15 5.93 9.68
N GLN A 141 9.38 5.37 9.70
CA GLN A 141 9.74 4.23 10.54
C GLN A 141 10.42 4.64 11.86
N ALA A 142 10.94 5.86 11.95
CA ALA A 142 11.59 6.40 13.14
C ALA A 142 10.60 6.90 14.18
#